data_1a555588c568a3fee6830cd02c427537
#
_entry.id   1a555588c568a3fee6830cd02c427537
#
_cell.length_a   1.000
_cell.length_b   1.000
_cell.length_c   1.000
_cell.angle_alpha   90.00
_cell.angle_beta   90.00
_cell.angle_gamma   90.00
#
_symmetry.space_group_name_H-M   'P 1'
#
loop_
_entity.id
_entity.type
_entity.pdbx_description
1 polymer ?
#
loop_
_entity_poly.entity_id
_entity_poly.type
_entity_poly.pdbx_seq_one_letter_code
_entity_poly.pdbx_strand_id
1 'polypeptide(L)'
;MKRVKILRQRRLIPSTSMLMAFDASARNNSFTEAAQELNLTQGAISRQVNALEVQLGVKLFYRIKKSIKLTEVGEIYAKEINDALKNIRN
;
A
#
# COMPACT_ATOMS: atom_id res chain seq x y z
N MET A 1 6.87 -13.08 -15.35
CA MET A 1 6.44 -12.52 -16.61
C MET A 1 5.32 -11.54 -16.49
N LYS A 2 4.23 -11.96 -15.88
CA LYS A 2 3.11 -11.04 -15.74
C LYS A 2 3.50 -9.79 -14.97
N ARG A 3 4.35 -9.95 -14.00
CA ARG A 3 4.80 -8.82 -13.21
C ARG A 3 5.55 -7.81 -14.07
N VAL A 4 6.40 -8.29 -14.96
CA VAL A 4 7.13 -7.43 -15.85
C VAL A 4 6.20 -6.68 -16.77
N LYS A 5 5.18 -7.38 -17.25
CA LYS A 5 4.21 -6.78 -18.13
C LYS A 5 3.47 -5.64 -17.44
N ILE A 6 3.07 -5.85 -16.20
CA ILE A 6 2.37 -4.82 -15.44
C ILE A 6 3.25 -3.60 -15.26
N LEU A 7 4.52 -3.81 -14.96
CA LEU A 7 5.43 -2.71 -14.74
C LEU A 7 5.65 -1.85 -15.98
N ARG A 8 5.48 -2.45 -17.15
CA ARG A 8 5.68 -1.70 -18.38
C ARG A 8 4.48 -0.87 -18.77
N GLN A 9 3.34 -1.11 -18.17
CA GLN A 9 2.14 -0.34 -18.47
C GLN A 9 2.07 0.83 -17.50
N ARG A 10 2.40 2.01 -18.01
CA ARG A 10 2.48 3.19 -17.19
C ARG A 10 1.29 3.43 -16.32
N ARG A 11 0.08 3.27 -16.89
CA ARG A 11 -1.13 3.54 -16.12
C ARG A 11 -1.31 2.58 -14.96
N LEU A 12 -0.50 1.51 -14.92
CA LEU A 12 -0.57 0.55 -13.83
C LEU A 12 0.53 0.76 -12.80
N ILE A 13 1.36 1.78 -13.00
CA ILE A 13 2.39 2.10 -12.02
C ILE A 13 1.74 2.90 -10.91
N PRO A 14 1.81 2.41 -9.67
CA PRO A 14 1.16 3.11 -8.56
C PRO A 14 1.80 4.46 -8.28
N SER A 15 0.99 5.39 -7.81
CA SER A 15 1.50 6.71 -7.45
C SER A 15 2.25 6.62 -6.13
N THR A 16 3.11 7.60 -5.90
CA THR A 16 3.83 7.67 -4.63
C THR A 16 2.87 7.76 -3.45
N SER A 17 1.78 8.51 -3.60
CA SER A 17 0.79 8.62 -2.54
C SER A 17 0.19 7.27 -2.17
N MET A 18 -0.12 6.47 -3.17
CA MET A 18 -0.65 5.12 -2.92
C MET A 18 0.37 4.27 -2.16
N LEU A 19 1.62 4.33 -2.59
CA LEU A 19 2.66 3.51 -1.99
C LEU A 19 2.95 3.93 -0.57
N MET A 20 2.97 5.24 -0.31
CA MET A 20 3.23 5.72 1.04
C MET A 20 2.08 5.39 1.99
N ALA A 21 0.84 5.50 1.51
CA ALA A 21 -0.31 5.14 2.32
C ALA A 21 -0.28 3.65 2.66
N PHE A 22 0.06 2.83 1.68
CA PHE A 22 0.15 1.39 1.91
C PHE A 22 1.28 1.05 2.88
N ASP A 23 2.45 1.64 2.66
CA ASP A 23 3.62 1.38 3.51
C ASP A 23 3.33 1.74 4.97
N ALA A 24 2.76 2.91 5.21
CA ALA A 24 2.45 3.33 6.56
C ALA A 24 1.41 2.42 7.20
N SER A 25 0.40 2.03 6.41
CA SER A 25 -0.65 1.13 6.92
C SER A 25 -0.09 -0.23 7.28
N ALA A 26 0.83 -0.73 6.47
CA ALA A 26 1.44 -2.04 6.71
C ALA A 26 2.31 -2.01 7.96
N ARG A 27 3.12 -0.96 8.11
CA ARG A 27 4.01 -0.87 9.27
C ARG A 27 3.24 -0.71 10.58
N ASN A 28 2.13 0.02 10.53
CA ASN A 28 1.35 0.29 11.73
C ASN A 28 0.23 -0.72 11.95
N ASN A 29 -0.07 -1.55 10.98
CA ASN A 29 -1.23 -2.46 11.04
C ASN A 29 -2.50 -1.69 11.36
N SER A 30 -2.61 -0.48 10.82
CA SER A 30 -3.72 0.40 11.19
C SER A 30 -3.81 1.54 10.19
N PHE A 31 -4.99 1.76 9.64
CA PHE A 31 -5.24 2.91 8.78
C PHE A 31 -5.25 4.19 9.61
N THR A 32 -5.75 4.11 10.83
CA THR A 32 -5.82 5.27 11.71
C THR A 32 -4.42 5.77 12.06
N GLU A 33 -3.54 4.88 12.43
CA GLU A 33 -2.18 5.27 12.78
C GLU A 33 -1.40 5.72 11.56
N ALA A 34 -1.66 5.08 10.42
CA ALA A 34 -1.03 5.52 9.18
C ALA A 34 -1.43 6.95 8.86
N ALA A 35 -2.70 7.26 9.07
CA ALA A 35 -3.21 8.60 8.82
C ALA A 35 -2.51 9.62 9.72
N GLN A 36 -2.31 9.27 10.98
CA GLN A 36 -1.61 10.15 11.89
C GLN A 36 -0.16 10.36 11.46
N GLU A 37 0.49 9.29 11.05
CA GLU A 37 1.87 9.38 10.62
C GLU A 37 2.02 10.29 9.41
N LEU A 38 1.09 10.20 8.47
CA LEU A 38 1.20 10.95 7.23
C LEU A 38 0.42 12.26 7.24
N ASN A 39 -0.19 12.58 8.37
CA ASN A 39 -0.97 13.82 8.49
C ASN A 39 -2.14 13.87 7.51
N LEU A 40 -2.81 12.74 7.39
CA LEU A 40 -3.97 12.61 6.51
C LEU A 40 -5.14 12.08 7.31
N THR A 41 -6.31 12.07 6.68
CA THR A 41 -7.48 11.46 7.30
C THR A 41 -7.45 9.96 7.07
N GLN A 42 -8.14 9.22 7.94
CA GLN A 42 -8.25 7.79 7.75
C GLN A 42 -8.92 7.46 6.42
N GLY A 43 -9.93 8.26 6.06
CA GLY A 43 -10.61 8.06 4.79
C GLY A 43 -9.68 8.20 3.60
N ALA A 44 -8.76 9.17 3.68
CA ALA A 44 -7.80 9.37 2.59
C ALA A 44 -6.88 8.16 2.47
N ILE A 45 -6.38 7.63 3.61
CA ILE A 45 -5.53 6.46 3.60
C ILE A 45 -6.27 5.27 3.00
N SER A 46 -7.50 5.05 3.47
CA SER A 46 -8.31 3.93 3.01
C SER A 46 -8.53 4.00 1.50
N ARG A 47 -8.82 5.19 0.99
CA ARG A 47 -9.06 5.36 -0.44
C ARG A 47 -7.80 5.10 -1.26
N GLN A 48 -6.65 5.55 -0.77
CA GLN A 48 -5.39 5.31 -1.47
C GLN A 48 -5.06 3.83 -1.51
N VAL A 49 -5.25 3.13 -0.40
CA VAL A 49 -4.98 1.71 -0.36
C VAL A 49 -5.95 0.95 -1.25
N ASN A 50 -7.24 1.33 -1.22
CA ASN A 50 -8.22 0.70 -2.10
C ASN A 50 -7.85 0.90 -3.58
N ALA A 51 -7.44 2.10 -3.92
CA ALA A 51 -7.06 2.39 -5.30
C ALA A 51 -5.87 1.53 -5.71
N LEU A 52 -4.91 1.35 -4.81
CA LEU A 52 -3.76 0.50 -5.08
C LEU A 52 -4.19 -0.94 -5.31
N GLU A 53 -5.07 -1.46 -4.45
CA GLU A 53 -5.55 -2.82 -4.60
C GLU A 53 -6.28 -3.02 -5.92
N VAL A 54 -7.10 -2.05 -6.30
CA VAL A 54 -7.80 -2.13 -7.58
C VAL A 54 -6.81 -2.12 -8.73
N GLN A 55 -5.83 -1.25 -8.65
CA GLN A 55 -4.84 -1.12 -9.72
C GLN A 55 -4.02 -2.38 -9.89
N LEU A 56 -3.65 -3.02 -8.77
CA LEU A 56 -2.86 -4.25 -8.81
C LEU A 56 -3.71 -5.49 -9.03
N GLY A 57 -5.02 -5.37 -8.81
CA GLY A 57 -5.92 -6.49 -8.99
C GLY A 57 -5.82 -7.54 -7.90
N VAL A 58 -5.32 -7.17 -6.72
CA VAL A 58 -5.20 -8.09 -5.60
C VAL A 58 -5.54 -7.37 -4.31
N LYS A 59 -5.92 -8.13 -3.31
CA LYS A 59 -6.13 -7.59 -1.98
C LYS A 59 -4.83 -7.62 -1.22
N LEU A 60 -4.48 -6.51 -0.61
CA LEU A 60 -3.27 -6.40 0.18
C LEU A 60 -3.55 -6.51 1.67
N PHE A 61 -4.79 -6.22 2.07
CA PHE A 61 -5.21 -6.30 3.46
C PHE A 61 -6.50 -7.07 3.59
N TYR A 62 -6.60 -7.86 4.66
CA TYR A 62 -7.88 -8.32 5.16
C TYR A 62 -8.40 -7.22 6.08
N ARG A 63 -9.67 -6.91 5.96
CA ARG A 63 -10.29 -5.91 6.82
C ARG A 63 -11.26 -6.62 7.74
N ILE A 64 -10.89 -6.68 9.01
CA ILE A 64 -11.68 -7.39 10.00
C ILE A 64 -12.16 -6.38 11.02
N LYS A 65 -13.42 -5.97 10.86
CA LYS A 65 -14.00 -4.97 11.74
C LYS A 65 -13.16 -3.70 11.70
N LYS A 66 -12.57 -3.33 12.82
CA LYS A 66 -11.81 -2.09 12.87
C LYS A 66 -10.31 -2.27 12.68
N SER A 67 -9.89 -3.47 12.34
CA SER A 67 -8.47 -3.73 12.17
C SER A 67 -8.18 -4.21 10.77
N ILE A 68 -6.90 -4.19 10.43
CA ILE A 68 -6.44 -4.68 9.14
C ILE A 68 -5.30 -5.65 9.37
N LYS A 69 -5.12 -6.54 8.41
CA LYS A 69 -4.05 -7.51 8.46
C LYS A 69 -3.60 -7.77 7.04
N LEU A 70 -2.28 -7.80 6.83
CA LEU A 70 -1.75 -8.04 5.49
C LEU A 70 -2.13 -9.43 5.00
N THR A 71 -2.48 -9.51 3.72
CA THR A 71 -2.63 -10.79 3.07
C THR A 71 -1.22 -11.32 2.76
N GLU A 72 -1.14 -12.55 2.28
CA GLU A 72 0.13 -13.12 1.88
C GLU A 72 0.81 -12.25 0.83
N VAL A 73 0.04 -11.85 -0.19
CA VAL A 73 0.55 -10.97 -1.22
C VAL A 73 0.93 -9.63 -0.63
N GLY A 74 0.12 -9.16 0.32
CA GLY A 74 0.40 -7.89 0.97
C GLY A 74 1.72 -7.89 1.71
N GLU A 75 2.06 -9.01 2.34
CA GLU A 75 3.32 -9.11 3.06
C GLU A 75 4.51 -9.01 2.11
N ILE A 76 4.41 -9.70 0.98
CA ILE A 76 5.48 -9.65 -0.01
C ILE A 76 5.63 -8.25 -0.56
N TYR A 77 4.50 -7.64 -0.92
CA TYR A 77 4.52 -6.30 -1.49
C TYR A 77 5.02 -5.27 -0.48
N ALA A 78 4.63 -5.42 0.79
CA ALA A 78 5.06 -4.50 1.83
C ALA A 78 6.57 -4.49 1.97
N LYS A 79 7.17 -5.66 1.90
CA LYS A 79 8.62 -5.73 2.00
C LYS A 79 9.30 -5.04 0.84
N GLU A 80 8.79 -5.26 -0.36
CA GLU A 80 9.37 -4.64 -1.55
C GLU A 80 9.24 -3.13 -1.50
N ILE A 81 8.07 -2.64 -1.10
CA ILE A 81 7.84 -1.21 -1.06
C ILE A 81 8.65 -0.54 0.04
N ASN A 82 8.74 -1.19 1.19
CA ASN A 82 9.52 -0.65 2.29
C ASN A 82 10.98 -0.49 1.88
N ASP A 83 11.53 -1.50 1.21
CA ASP A 83 12.91 -1.43 0.75
C ASP A 83 13.09 -0.30 -0.26
N ALA A 84 12.16 -0.16 -1.19
CA ALA A 84 12.24 0.90 -2.19
C ALA A 84 12.16 2.27 -1.55
N LEU A 85 11.26 2.46 -0.59
CA LEU A 85 11.11 3.74 0.06
C LEU A 85 12.31 4.09 0.94
N LYS A 86 12.94 3.09 1.51
CA LYS A 86 14.15 3.31 2.29
C LYS A 86 15.24 3.90 1.41
N ASN A 87 15.39 3.38 0.21
CA ASN A 87 16.40 3.91 -0.71
C ASN A 87 16.13 5.36 -1.07
N ILE A 88 14.88 5.71 -1.17
CA ILE A 88 14.52 7.09 -1.48
C ILE A 88 14.79 8.00 -0.30
N ARG A 89 14.46 7.52 0.91
CA ARG A 89 14.62 8.34 2.11
C ARG A 89 16.08 8.51 2.51
N ASN A 90 16.89 7.57 2.17
CA ASN A 90 18.30 7.63 2.48
C ASN A 90 19.07 8.34 1.40
#